data_52118e404e8d312897f11a1d596fc0e4
#
_entry.id   52118e404e8d312897f11a1d596fc0e4
#
_cell.length_a   1.000
_cell.length_b   1.000
_cell.length_c   1.000
_cell.angle_alpha   90.00
_cell.angle_beta   90.00
_cell.angle_gamma   90.00
#
_symmetry.space_group_name_H-M   'P 1'
#
loop_
_entity.id
_entity.type
_entity.pdbx_description
1 polymer ?
#
loop_
_entity_poly.entity_id
_entity_poly.type
_entity_poly.pdbx_seq_one_letter_code
_entity_poly.pdbx_strand_id
1 'polypeptide(L)'
;FNFYRVEDTVTIQSESPFAVGEFISLCHSPKRRKLVLSILADGLSWKGMGEDTAELVPNILRFFSQGVIFDNSFSTAEYTYPALATIETGLYQHHTQIAKPGVPFVLDPSYVTIPEQMKELGYYCTNIQSCGQGIYNGAARGYDRSIVNHWMIPVVDGVERTIRHLETFDECDNFLFMHFADTHPYNADVSTPAYASAHLPLADVLQPQDRESSVFLKPNPLSQYVNRAEIRAVDRQLGYLFDYLTAHYEDDEYIVLLYSDHGTSVHACSPYL
;
A
#
# COMPACT_ATOMS: atom_id res chain seq x y z
N PHE A 1 5.37 22.31 -0.54
CA PHE A 1 4.36 22.59 0.48
C PHE A 1 5.07 22.74 1.82
N ASN A 2 4.63 23.73 2.61
CA ASN A 2 5.10 23.94 3.97
C ASN A 2 3.90 23.87 4.91
N PHE A 3 4.11 23.26 6.08
CA PHE A 3 3.13 23.24 7.15
C PHE A 3 3.58 24.22 8.24
N TYR A 4 2.64 24.97 8.75
CA TYR A 4 2.88 25.93 9.83
C TYR A 4 1.90 25.66 10.96
N ARG A 5 2.42 25.51 12.18
CA ARG A 5 1.59 25.46 13.38
C ARG A 5 1.05 26.86 13.65
N VAL A 6 -0.25 26.96 13.84
CA VAL A 6 -0.95 28.20 14.10
C VAL A 6 -1.71 28.03 15.41
N GLU A 7 -1.34 28.80 16.43
CA GLU A 7 -1.96 28.79 17.76
C GLU A 7 -2.91 29.97 17.98
N ASP A 8 -2.85 30.97 17.13
CA ASP A 8 -3.66 32.19 17.19
C ASP A 8 -3.95 32.72 15.77
N THR A 9 -4.63 33.85 15.69
CA THR A 9 -4.89 34.52 14.41
C THR A 9 -3.59 34.96 13.75
N VAL A 10 -3.38 34.51 12.50
CA VAL A 10 -2.22 34.89 11.70
C VAL A 10 -2.67 35.63 10.43
N THR A 11 -1.85 36.58 9.99
CA THR A 11 -2.01 37.25 8.71
C THR A 11 -0.90 36.80 7.78
N ILE A 12 -1.27 36.22 6.63
CA ILE A 12 -0.32 35.80 5.59
C ILE A 12 -0.28 36.89 4.52
N GLN A 13 0.93 37.37 4.20
CA GLN A 13 1.17 38.32 3.12
C GLN A 13 2.19 37.75 2.13
N SER A 14 1.94 37.96 0.83
CA SER A 14 2.84 37.52 -0.23
C SER A 14 2.79 38.52 -1.39
N GLU A 15 3.92 38.70 -2.05
CA GLU A 15 4.02 39.49 -3.29
C GLU A 15 3.52 38.67 -4.51
N SER A 16 3.39 37.36 -4.37
CA SER A 16 2.91 36.47 -5.43
C SER A 16 1.65 35.73 -4.98
N PRO A 17 0.79 35.29 -5.92
CA PRO A 17 -0.35 34.43 -5.59
C PRO A 17 0.08 33.17 -4.83
N PHE A 18 -0.65 32.82 -3.81
CA PHE A 18 -0.45 31.57 -3.04
C PHE A 18 -1.79 30.92 -2.73
N ALA A 19 -1.75 29.64 -2.47
CA ALA A 19 -2.90 28.88 -2.00
C ALA A 19 -2.67 28.45 -0.56
N VAL A 20 -3.72 28.51 0.24
CA VAL A 20 -3.76 27.95 1.60
C VAL A 20 -4.58 26.67 1.51
N GLY A 21 -4.05 25.57 2.04
CA GLY A 21 -4.75 24.31 2.17
C GLY A 21 -5.79 24.35 3.30
N GLU A 22 -6.45 23.23 3.51
CA GLU A 22 -7.36 23.07 4.64
C GLU A 22 -6.60 23.09 5.97
N PHE A 23 -7.28 23.56 7.03
CA PHE A 23 -6.71 23.53 8.36
C PHE A 23 -6.77 22.11 8.92
N ILE A 24 -5.64 21.65 9.45
CA ILE A 24 -5.53 20.36 10.11
C ILE A 24 -5.74 20.59 11.60
N SER A 25 -6.71 19.91 12.20
CA SER A 25 -6.98 20.01 13.64
C SER A 25 -5.95 19.20 14.42
N LEU A 26 -5.20 19.87 15.30
CA LEU A 26 -4.22 19.23 16.16
C LEU A 26 -4.87 18.78 17.47
N CYS A 27 -5.68 17.76 17.41
CA CYS A 27 -6.33 17.16 18.57
C CYS A 27 -6.76 15.71 18.33
N HIS A 28 -6.70 14.91 19.39
CA HIS A 28 -7.28 13.58 19.39
C HIS A 28 -8.72 13.59 19.87
N SER A 29 -9.54 12.73 19.29
CA SER A 29 -10.90 12.51 19.74
C SER A 29 -10.98 11.23 20.59
N PRO A 30 -11.62 11.26 21.76
CA PRO A 30 -11.83 10.05 22.55
C PRO A 30 -12.84 9.07 21.92
N LYS A 31 -13.45 9.45 20.79
CA LYS A 31 -14.48 8.65 20.10
C LYS A 31 -13.93 7.82 18.94
N ARG A 32 -12.65 7.94 18.64
CA ARG A 32 -12.03 7.23 17.52
C ARG A 32 -10.58 6.84 17.84
N ARG A 33 -10.03 5.92 17.08
CA ARG A 33 -8.62 5.54 17.15
C ARG A 33 -7.74 6.71 16.69
N LYS A 34 -6.54 6.84 17.27
CA LYS A 34 -5.55 7.82 16.81
C LYS A 34 -5.02 7.51 15.42
N LEU A 35 -4.94 6.22 15.09
CA LEU A 35 -4.41 5.77 13.80
C LEU A 35 -5.27 4.67 13.18
N VAL A 36 -5.62 4.84 11.92
CA VAL A 36 -6.09 3.77 11.03
C VAL A 36 -5.09 3.66 9.89
N LEU A 37 -4.35 2.57 9.86
CA LEU A 37 -3.31 2.31 8.86
C LEU A 37 -3.73 1.19 7.93
N SER A 38 -3.89 1.51 6.66
CA SER A 38 -4.24 0.59 5.56
C SER A 38 -3.00 0.32 4.72
N ILE A 39 -2.52 -0.92 4.71
CA ILE A 39 -1.29 -1.33 4.02
C ILE A 39 -1.65 -2.25 2.86
N LEU A 40 -1.38 -1.81 1.64
CA LEU A 40 -1.52 -2.58 0.42
C LEU A 40 -0.15 -3.10 -0.03
N ALA A 41 0.02 -4.42 0.00
CA ALA A 41 1.17 -5.12 -0.55
C ALA A 41 0.82 -5.64 -1.95
N ASP A 42 1.21 -4.89 -2.99
CA ASP A 42 0.86 -5.17 -4.38
C ASP A 42 1.35 -6.56 -4.82
N GLY A 43 0.43 -7.38 -5.31
CA GLY A 43 0.74 -8.70 -5.83
C GLY A 43 1.14 -9.75 -4.80
N LEU A 44 1.09 -9.46 -3.50
CA LEU A 44 1.41 -10.44 -2.46
C LEU A 44 0.34 -11.52 -2.38
N SER A 45 0.74 -12.77 -2.65
CA SER A 45 -0.17 -13.91 -2.62
C SER A 45 0.06 -14.80 -1.41
N TRP A 46 -0.94 -14.92 -0.54
CA TRP A 46 -0.92 -15.88 0.55
C TRP A 46 -0.70 -17.31 0.05
N LYS A 47 -1.41 -17.70 -1.00
CA LYS A 47 -1.26 -19.01 -1.63
C LYS A 47 0.13 -19.21 -2.25
N GLY A 48 0.75 -18.13 -2.74
CA GLY A 48 2.11 -18.16 -3.28
C GLY A 48 3.19 -18.43 -2.23
N MET A 49 2.96 -18.05 -0.98
CA MET A 49 3.86 -18.37 0.14
C MET A 49 3.74 -19.82 0.59
N GLY A 50 2.55 -20.40 0.50
CA GLY A 50 2.29 -21.80 0.79
C GLY A 50 2.69 -22.24 2.19
N GLU A 51 3.32 -23.43 2.29
CA GLU A 51 3.78 -23.99 3.56
C GLU A 51 4.93 -23.21 4.20
N ASP A 52 5.64 -22.40 3.42
CA ASP A 52 6.79 -21.61 3.89
C ASP A 52 6.39 -20.24 4.48
N THR A 53 5.10 -19.97 4.62
CA THR A 53 4.59 -18.68 5.12
C THR A 53 5.24 -18.27 6.44
N ALA A 54 5.36 -19.20 7.40
CA ALA A 54 5.97 -18.90 8.69
C ALA A 54 7.45 -18.53 8.62
N GLU A 55 8.17 -19.03 7.62
CA GLU A 55 9.57 -18.67 7.36
C GLU A 55 9.70 -17.34 6.61
N LEU A 56 8.76 -17.08 5.69
CA LEU A 56 8.82 -15.91 4.82
C LEU A 56 8.39 -14.62 5.52
N VAL A 57 7.38 -14.69 6.38
CA VAL A 57 6.74 -13.51 6.98
C VAL A 57 6.57 -13.60 8.51
N PRO A 58 7.66 -13.90 9.25
CA PRO A 58 7.58 -14.09 10.71
C PRO A 58 7.19 -12.84 11.48
N ASN A 59 7.58 -11.63 11.02
CA ASN A 59 7.24 -10.37 11.67
C ASN A 59 5.77 -10.01 11.47
N ILE A 60 5.25 -10.21 10.26
CA ILE A 60 3.82 -10.02 9.96
C ILE A 60 3.00 -10.97 10.82
N LEU A 61 3.33 -12.27 10.86
CA LEU A 61 2.61 -13.24 11.68
C LEU A 61 2.70 -12.92 13.19
N ARG A 62 3.86 -12.48 13.68
CA ARG A 62 4.03 -12.05 15.06
C ARG A 62 3.10 -10.90 15.41
N PHE A 63 3.09 -9.86 14.60
CA PHE A 63 2.27 -8.68 14.83
C PHE A 63 0.77 -9.00 14.80
N PHE A 64 0.32 -9.71 13.77
CA PHE A 64 -1.09 -10.08 13.61
C PHE A 64 -1.54 -11.30 14.43
N SER A 65 -0.67 -11.89 15.25
CA SER A 65 -1.05 -12.99 16.17
C SER A 65 -2.12 -12.59 17.19
N GLN A 66 -2.22 -11.31 17.48
CA GLN A 66 -3.23 -10.69 18.35
C GLN A 66 -4.47 -10.21 17.58
N GLY A 67 -4.45 -10.31 16.26
CA GLY A 67 -5.50 -9.81 15.37
C GLY A 67 -6.32 -10.93 14.74
N VAL A 68 -6.80 -10.66 13.52
CA VAL A 68 -7.57 -11.60 12.70
C VAL A 68 -6.85 -11.82 11.38
N ILE A 69 -6.61 -13.08 11.03
CA ILE A 69 -6.05 -13.48 9.74
C ILE A 69 -7.16 -14.16 8.93
N PHE A 70 -7.39 -13.69 7.70
CA PHE A 70 -8.40 -14.21 6.80
C PHE A 70 -7.76 -15.20 5.83
N ASP A 71 -8.00 -16.50 6.02
CA ASP A 71 -7.45 -17.57 5.19
C ASP A 71 -8.07 -17.64 3.80
N ASN A 72 -9.31 -17.16 3.67
CA ASN A 72 -10.08 -17.20 2.43
C ASN A 72 -10.44 -15.78 2.00
N SER A 73 -9.45 -15.05 1.54
CA SER A 73 -9.61 -13.71 0.95
C SER A 73 -9.43 -13.78 -0.56
N PHE A 74 -10.32 -13.12 -1.29
CA PHE A 74 -10.33 -13.12 -2.75
C PHE A 74 -10.27 -11.70 -3.26
N SER A 75 -9.38 -11.46 -4.23
CA SER A 75 -9.36 -10.20 -4.95
C SER A 75 -10.59 -10.08 -5.86
N THR A 76 -11.05 -8.86 -6.06
CA THR A 76 -12.12 -8.52 -6.99
C THR A 76 -11.63 -8.28 -8.41
N ALA A 77 -10.31 -8.21 -8.59
CA ALA A 77 -9.66 -7.95 -9.87
C ALA A 77 -8.31 -8.66 -9.96
N GLU A 78 -7.82 -8.83 -11.17
CA GLU A 78 -6.54 -9.49 -11.47
C GLU A 78 -5.35 -8.50 -11.47
N TYR A 79 -5.60 -7.19 -11.30
CA TYR A 79 -4.58 -6.15 -11.31
C TYR A 79 -5.06 -4.89 -10.58
N THR A 80 -4.10 -4.04 -10.24
CA THR A 80 -4.25 -2.91 -9.30
C THR A 80 -5.29 -1.88 -9.72
N TYR A 81 -5.37 -1.51 -10.99
CA TYR A 81 -6.20 -0.41 -11.46
C TYR A 81 -7.69 -0.53 -11.07
N PRO A 82 -8.39 -1.66 -11.35
CA PRO A 82 -9.76 -1.84 -10.89
C PRO A 82 -9.86 -2.25 -9.42
N ALA A 83 -8.84 -2.93 -8.87
CA ALA A 83 -8.83 -3.32 -7.46
C ALA A 83 -8.84 -2.10 -6.53
N LEU A 84 -8.05 -1.07 -6.83
CA LEU A 84 -8.02 0.17 -6.05
C LEU A 84 -9.39 0.85 -5.96
N ALA A 85 -10.13 0.92 -7.08
CA ALA A 85 -11.46 1.51 -7.06
C ALA A 85 -12.44 0.73 -6.16
N THR A 86 -12.31 -0.61 -6.13
CA THR A 86 -13.09 -1.46 -5.22
C THR A 86 -12.65 -1.29 -3.77
N ILE A 87 -11.34 -1.25 -3.51
CA ILE A 87 -10.79 -1.04 -2.17
C ILE A 87 -11.29 0.28 -1.59
N GLU A 88 -11.21 1.34 -2.36
CA GLU A 88 -11.56 2.68 -1.89
C GLU A 88 -13.07 2.95 -1.77
N THR A 89 -13.93 2.16 -2.42
CA THR A 89 -15.37 2.40 -2.43
C THR A 89 -16.19 1.26 -1.84
N GLY A 90 -15.63 0.07 -1.70
CA GLY A 90 -16.36 -1.15 -1.38
C GLY A 90 -17.27 -1.66 -2.51
N LEU A 91 -17.16 -1.11 -3.72
CA LEU A 91 -18.04 -1.42 -4.85
C LEU A 91 -17.29 -2.24 -5.91
N TYR A 92 -17.96 -3.26 -6.45
CA TYR A 92 -17.43 -4.04 -7.55
C TYR A 92 -17.32 -3.23 -8.85
N GLN A 93 -16.46 -3.67 -9.77
CA GLN A 93 -16.17 -3.00 -11.05
C GLN A 93 -17.40 -2.72 -11.91
N HIS A 94 -18.44 -3.55 -11.86
CA HIS A 94 -19.66 -3.33 -12.63
C HIS A 94 -20.48 -2.12 -12.13
N HIS A 95 -20.26 -1.66 -10.90
CA HIS A 95 -20.79 -0.40 -10.39
C HIS A 95 -19.87 0.76 -10.72
N THR A 96 -18.59 0.66 -10.38
CA THR A 96 -17.64 1.76 -10.56
C THR A 96 -17.28 2.04 -12.02
N GLN A 97 -17.48 1.08 -12.91
CA GLN A 97 -17.08 1.08 -14.32
C GLN A 97 -15.54 1.24 -14.53
N ILE A 98 -14.76 1.16 -13.46
CA ILE A 98 -13.30 1.22 -13.51
C ILE A 98 -12.78 -0.20 -13.79
N ALA A 99 -12.52 -0.52 -15.05
CA ALA A 99 -12.17 -1.87 -15.47
C ALA A 99 -10.73 -1.99 -16.00
N LYS A 100 -10.21 -0.99 -16.72
CA LYS A 100 -8.88 -1.05 -17.31
C LYS A 100 -8.28 0.32 -17.57
N PRO A 101 -6.93 0.45 -17.55
CA PRO A 101 -6.23 1.67 -17.95
C PRO A 101 -6.57 2.08 -19.40
N GLY A 102 -6.53 3.38 -19.66
CA GLY A 102 -6.75 3.92 -21.02
C GLY A 102 -8.22 4.06 -21.44
N VAL A 103 -9.15 3.58 -20.62
CA VAL A 103 -10.56 3.94 -20.75
C VAL A 103 -10.79 5.18 -19.91
N PRO A 104 -11.36 6.27 -20.45
CA PRO A 104 -11.50 7.55 -19.74
C PRO A 104 -12.64 7.52 -18.72
N PHE A 105 -12.69 6.47 -17.91
CA PHE A 105 -13.62 6.41 -16.80
C PHE A 105 -12.94 6.95 -15.56
N VAL A 106 -13.54 7.99 -15.04
CA VAL A 106 -13.25 8.53 -13.71
C VAL A 106 -14.37 8.07 -12.80
N LEU A 107 -14.01 7.68 -11.59
CA LEU A 107 -14.98 7.27 -10.58
C LEU A 107 -16.05 8.36 -10.39
N ASP A 108 -17.31 7.97 -10.55
CA ASP A 108 -18.44 8.89 -10.43
C ASP A 108 -18.40 9.59 -9.06
N PRO A 109 -18.55 10.93 -9.01
CA PRO A 109 -18.53 11.68 -7.76
C PRO A 109 -19.60 11.28 -6.74
N SER A 110 -20.67 10.60 -7.17
CA SER A 110 -21.71 10.10 -6.25
C SER A 110 -21.24 8.92 -5.39
N TYR A 111 -20.18 8.23 -5.79
CA TYR A 111 -19.58 7.18 -4.97
C TYR A 111 -18.61 7.80 -3.95
N VAL A 112 -18.85 7.54 -2.69
CA VAL A 112 -18.01 8.04 -1.60
C VAL A 112 -16.84 7.08 -1.39
N THR A 113 -15.64 7.62 -1.29
CA THR A 113 -14.43 6.84 -1.00
C THR A 113 -14.19 6.70 0.51
N ILE A 114 -13.38 5.72 0.90
CA ILE A 114 -12.99 5.55 2.32
C ILE A 114 -12.35 6.82 2.87
N PRO A 115 -11.33 7.44 2.22
CA PRO A 115 -10.74 8.67 2.76
C PRO A 115 -11.72 9.84 2.85
N GLU A 116 -12.69 9.97 1.95
CA GLU A 116 -13.76 10.97 2.10
C GLU A 116 -14.57 10.75 3.38
N GLN A 117 -14.94 9.50 3.69
CA GLN A 117 -15.65 9.19 4.93
C GLN A 117 -14.78 9.36 6.18
N MET A 118 -13.51 8.96 6.11
CA MET A 118 -12.58 9.12 7.22
C MET A 118 -12.34 10.61 7.53
N LYS A 119 -12.29 11.44 6.50
CA LYS A 119 -12.22 12.90 6.64
C LYS A 119 -13.45 13.48 7.33
N GLU A 120 -14.66 13.05 6.98
CA GLU A 120 -15.89 13.45 7.68
C GLU A 120 -15.89 13.02 9.15
N LEU A 121 -15.25 11.89 9.46
CA LEU A 121 -15.04 11.46 10.84
C LEU A 121 -13.98 12.30 11.57
N GLY A 122 -13.23 13.15 10.86
CA GLY A 122 -12.25 14.08 11.39
C GLY A 122 -10.81 13.51 11.44
N TYR A 123 -10.50 12.52 10.63
CA TYR A 123 -9.12 12.08 10.41
C TYR A 123 -8.39 12.98 9.43
N TYR A 124 -7.09 13.15 9.66
CA TYR A 124 -6.18 13.65 8.65
C TYR A 124 -5.79 12.52 7.70
N CYS A 125 -6.22 12.63 6.45
CA CYS A 125 -6.12 11.55 5.48
C CYS A 125 -4.89 11.69 4.59
N THR A 126 -3.97 10.72 4.65
CA THR A 126 -2.74 10.73 3.83
C THR A 126 -2.60 9.42 3.08
N ASN A 127 -2.17 9.49 1.81
CA ASN A 127 -1.70 8.32 1.10
C ASN A 127 -0.21 8.41 0.74
N ILE A 128 0.46 7.26 0.80
CA ILE A 128 1.81 7.00 0.33
C ILE A 128 1.65 5.90 -0.72
N GLN A 129 1.52 6.29 -1.97
CA GLN A 129 1.04 5.41 -3.03
C GLN A 129 2.13 5.11 -4.04
N SER A 130 2.39 3.82 -4.23
CA SER A 130 3.12 3.28 -5.36
C SER A 130 2.24 3.37 -6.60
N CYS A 131 2.73 3.91 -7.68
CA CYS A 131 2.03 4.23 -8.92
C CYS A 131 0.86 5.26 -8.80
N GLY A 132 0.50 5.87 -9.91
CA GLY A 132 -0.53 6.91 -9.95
C GLY A 132 -1.95 6.40 -10.28
N GLN A 133 -2.18 5.12 -10.32
CA GLN A 133 -3.41 4.53 -10.89
C GLN A 133 -4.69 5.03 -10.20
N GLY A 134 -4.71 5.06 -8.87
CA GLY A 134 -5.86 5.57 -8.11
C GLY A 134 -6.13 7.07 -8.29
N ILE A 135 -5.08 7.85 -8.60
CA ILE A 135 -5.21 9.28 -8.86
C ILE A 135 -5.84 9.52 -10.23
N TYR A 136 -5.38 8.82 -11.25
CA TYR A 136 -5.87 9.02 -12.63
C TYR A 136 -7.32 8.59 -12.83
N ASN A 137 -7.81 7.65 -12.05
CA ASN A 137 -9.21 7.20 -12.14
C ASN A 137 -10.11 7.80 -11.05
N GLY A 138 -9.60 8.67 -10.21
CA GLY A 138 -10.36 9.33 -9.14
C GLY A 138 -10.64 8.45 -7.91
N ALA A 139 -10.10 7.25 -7.82
CA ALA A 139 -10.27 6.40 -6.64
C ALA A 139 -9.55 6.97 -5.39
N ALA A 140 -8.47 7.73 -5.59
CA ALA A 140 -7.73 8.38 -4.51
C ALA A 140 -8.32 9.75 -4.09
N ARG A 141 -9.61 9.99 -4.26
CA ARG A 141 -10.27 11.19 -3.73
C ARG A 141 -10.36 11.15 -2.20
N GLY A 142 -10.33 12.32 -1.57
CA GLY A 142 -10.52 12.48 -0.13
C GLY A 142 -9.23 12.57 0.67
N TYR A 143 -8.09 12.22 0.10
CA TYR A 143 -6.82 12.40 0.79
C TYR A 143 -6.43 13.89 0.85
N ASP A 144 -6.08 14.36 2.05
CA ASP A 144 -5.58 15.72 2.29
C ASP A 144 -4.13 15.87 1.81
N ARG A 145 -3.38 14.78 1.89
CA ARG A 145 -1.99 14.71 1.46
C ARG A 145 -1.72 13.46 0.66
N SER A 146 -1.13 13.62 -0.54
CA SER A 146 -0.74 12.51 -1.40
C SER A 146 0.75 12.54 -1.68
N ILE A 147 1.44 11.44 -1.38
CA ILE A 147 2.83 11.18 -1.72
C ILE A 147 2.81 10.04 -2.73
N VAL A 148 3.02 10.37 -4.00
CA VAL A 148 2.90 9.41 -5.09
C VAL A 148 4.22 9.30 -5.82
N ASN A 149 4.72 8.08 -5.96
CA ASN A 149 5.74 7.78 -6.95
C ASN A 149 5.03 7.22 -8.19
N HIS A 150 5.27 7.82 -9.35
CA HIS A 150 4.55 7.44 -10.56
C HIS A 150 4.84 6.00 -11.02
N TRP A 151 5.90 5.37 -10.51
CA TRP A 151 6.27 4.01 -10.86
C TRP A 151 6.14 3.05 -9.66
N MET A 152 7.03 3.13 -8.71
CA MET A 152 7.01 2.27 -7.52
C MET A 152 7.51 3.01 -6.29
N ILE A 153 6.91 2.76 -5.13
CA ILE A 153 7.48 3.05 -3.83
C ILE A 153 7.95 1.72 -3.25
N PRO A 154 9.26 1.56 -2.99
CA PRO A 154 9.76 0.43 -2.22
C PRO A 154 9.20 0.46 -0.80
N VAL A 155 8.99 -0.70 -0.20
CA VAL A 155 8.48 -0.81 1.17
C VAL A 155 9.32 -0.03 2.19
N VAL A 156 10.65 0.02 1.99
CA VAL A 156 11.56 0.78 2.86
C VAL A 156 11.24 2.27 2.86
N ASP A 157 10.97 2.85 1.70
CA ASP A 157 10.56 4.26 1.57
C ASP A 157 9.16 4.48 2.14
N GLY A 158 8.26 3.53 1.90
CA GLY A 158 6.90 3.55 2.45
C GLY A 158 6.91 3.56 3.98
N VAL A 159 7.68 2.70 4.60
CA VAL A 159 7.86 2.61 6.06
C VAL A 159 8.47 3.89 6.62
N GLU A 160 9.58 4.38 6.02
CA GLU A 160 10.22 5.62 6.46
C GLU A 160 9.25 6.81 6.38
N ARG A 161 8.53 6.97 5.29
CA ARG A 161 7.56 8.06 5.10
C ARG A 161 6.38 7.95 6.04
N THR A 162 5.92 6.72 6.33
CA THR A 162 4.86 6.47 7.31
C THR A 162 5.29 6.90 8.70
N ILE A 163 6.45 6.47 9.18
CA ILE A 163 6.98 6.83 10.50
C ILE A 163 7.16 8.35 10.59
N ARG A 164 7.82 8.96 9.61
CA ARG A 164 7.99 10.43 9.58
C ARG A 164 6.66 11.19 9.57
N HIS A 165 5.65 10.65 8.90
CA HIS A 165 4.32 11.25 8.91
C HIS A 165 3.71 11.19 10.31
N LEU A 166 3.75 10.02 10.94
CA LEU A 166 3.20 9.81 12.29
C LEU A 166 3.91 10.67 13.33
N GLU A 167 5.23 10.83 13.25
CA GLU A 167 5.99 11.73 14.13
C GLU A 167 5.69 13.23 13.90
N THR A 168 5.37 13.60 12.65
CA THR A 168 5.09 15.00 12.31
C THR A 168 3.67 15.41 12.67
N PHE A 169 2.73 14.48 12.60
CA PHE A 169 1.30 14.70 12.83
C PHE A 169 0.77 13.83 13.98
N ASP A 170 1.60 13.65 15.01
CA ASP A 170 1.29 12.86 16.19
C ASP A 170 0.13 13.43 17.02
N GLU A 171 -0.14 14.73 16.89
CA GLU A 171 -1.27 15.39 17.55
C GLU A 171 -2.61 15.25 16.77
N CYS A 172 -2.60 14.59 15.58
CA CYS A 172 -3.78 14.35 14.76
C CYS A 172 -4.25 12.91 14.88
N ASP A 173 -5.55 12.68 14.69
CA ASP A 173 -6.03 11.35 14.37
C ASP A 173 -5.79 11.08 12.87
N ASN A 174 -5.02 10.06 12.54
CA ASN A 174 -4.52 9.81 11.21
C ASN A 174 -5.23 8.63 10.53
N PHE A 175 -5.71 8.82 9.30
CA PHE A 175 -5.98 7.74 8.35
C PHE A 175 -4.87 7.72 7.31
N LEU A 176 -4.12 6.63 7.25
CA LEU A 176 -2.98 6.52 6.36
C LEU A 176 -3.11 5.28 5.47
N PHE A 177 -3.00 5.47 4.17
CA PHE A 177 -2.90 4.41 3.19
C PHE A 177 -1.45 4.32 2.70
N MET A 178 -0.85 3.14 2.82
CA MET A 178 0.49 2.84 2.32
C MET A 178 0.40 1.73 1.28
N HIS A 179 0.87 2.01 0.07
CA HIS A 179 0.92 1.06 -1.03
C HIS A 179 2.37 0.91 -1.51
N PHE A 180 2.88 -0.29 -1.51
CA PHE A 180 4.21 -0.64 -2.03
C PHE A 180 4.11 -1.83 -2.99
N ALA A 181 5.09 -1.96 -3.89
CA ALA A 181 5.02 -2.91 -4.99
C ALA A 181 6.24 -3.84 -5.11
N ASP A 182 7.01 -4.01 -4.03
CA ASP A 182 8.19 -4.89 -3.99
C ASP A 182 7.83 -6.34 -4.32
N THR A 183 6.64 -6.79 -3.95
CA THR A 183 6.17 -8.16 -4.16
C THR A 183 5.57 -8.39 -5.55
N HIS A 184 5.48 -7.35 -6.37
CA HIS A 184 4.95 -7.43 -7.73
C HIS A 184 6.07 -7.70 -8.75
N PRO A 185 6.09 -8.85 -9.42
CA PRO A 185 7.08 -9.15 -10.44
C PRO A 185 6.75 -8.40 -11.74
N TYR A 186 7.41 -7.28 -11.97
CA TYR A 186 7.20 -6.48 -13.18
C TYR A 186 7.99 -6.96 -14.38
N ASN A 187 9.11 -7.64 -14.17
CA ASN A 187 9.98 -8.11 -15.25
C ASN A 187 10.63 -9.45 -14.93
N ALA A 188 10.96 -10.18 -15.97
CA ALA A 188 11.90 -11.28 -15.90
C ALA A 188 13.35 -10.81 -15.61
N ASP A 189 13.64 -9.54 -15.77
CA ASP A 189 14.90 -8.95 -15.35
C ASP A 189 14.89 -8.84 -13.83
N VAL A 190 15.67 -9.73 -13.22
CA VAL A 190 15.80 -9.83 -11.77
C VAL A 190 16.46 -8.57 -11.23
N SER A 191 15.66 -7.68 -10.70
CA SER A 191 16.11 -6.48 -9.99
C SER A 191 15.66 -6.60 -8.55
N THR A 192 16.47 -7.25 -7.73
CA THR A 192 16.24 -7.22 -6.28
C THR A 192 16.71 -5.89 -5.70
N PRO A 193 15.91 -5.27 -4.82
CA PRO A 193 16.36 -4.11 -4.08
C PRO A 193 17.65 -4.40 -3.30
N ALA A 194 18.50 -3.39 -3.09
CA ALA A 194 19.78 -3.55 -2.39
C ALA A 194 19.66 -4.11 -0.96
N TYR A 195 18.49 -3.98 -0.33
CA TYR A 195 18.18 -4.53 0.99
C TYR A 195 17.67 -5.98 0.97
N ALA A 196 17.37 -6.53 -0.21
CA ALA A 196 16.97 -7.93 -0.36
C ALA A 196 18.20 -8.80 -0.61
N SER A 197 18.14 -10.03 -0.11
CA SER A 197 19.19 -11.03 -0.32
C SER A 197 18.56 -12.32 -0.82
N ALA A 198 19.04 -12.82 -1.95
CA ALA A 198 18.58 -14.06 -2.55
C ALA A 198 19.75 -15.00 -2.86
N HIS A 199 19.54 -16.29 -2.57
CA HIS A 199 20.44 -17.35 -3.03
C HIS A 199 19.88 -17.91 -4.35
N LEU A 200 20.43 -17.46 -5.48
CA LEU A 200 19.99 -17.86 -6.79
C LEU A 200 20.85 -19.03 -7.30
N PRO A 201 20.23 -20.18 -7.65
CA PRO A 201 20.96 -21.28 -8.28
C PRO A 201 21.56 -20.82 -9.63
N LEU A 202 22.85 -21.00 -9.81
CA LEU A 202 23.55 -20.56 -11.02
C LEU A 202 22.95 -21.16 -12.29
N ALA A 203 22.49 -22.39 -12.23
CA ALA A 203 21.84 -23.06 -13.36
C ALA A 203 20.57 -22.31 -13.84
N ASP A 204 19.79 -21.77 -12.90
CA ASP A 204 18.57 -21.03 -13.21
C ASP A 204 18.89 -19.63 -13.72
N VAL A 205 19.93 -18.97 -13.17
CA VAL A 205 20.39 -17.66 -13.63
C VAL A 205 20.90 -17.71 -15.09
N LEU A 206 21.53 -18.82 -15.48
CA LEU A 206 22.06 -18.99 -16.82
C LEU A 206 21.02 -19.42 -17.88
N GLN A 207 19.80 -19.73 -17.47
CA GLN A 207 18.72 -20.01 -18.43
C GLN A 207 18.30 -18.74 -19.17
N PRO A 208 17.89 -18.85 -20.44
CA PRO A 208 17.29 -17.74 -21.15
C PRO A 208 16.07 -17.25 -20.38
N GLN A 209 16.03 -15.94 -20.08
CA GLN A 209 14.90 -15.31 -19.40
C GLN A 209 13.91 -14.78 -20.44
N ASP A 210 12.63 -14.99 -20.18
CA ASP A 210 11.57 -14.31 -20.92
C ASP A 210 11.55 -12.85 -20.49
N ARG A 211 11.74 -11.93 -21.44
CA ARG A 211 11.83 -10.49 -21.16
C ARG A 211 10.50 -9.77 -21.35
N GLU A 212 9.44 -10.47 -21.65
CA GLU A 212 8.13 -9.86 -21.77
C GLU A 212 7.61 -9.46 -20.38
N SER A 213 7.44 -8.16 -20.17
CA SER A 213 6.80 -7.63 -18.99
C SER A 213 5.30 -7.94 -19.04
N SER A 214 4.83 -8.82 -18.19
CA SER A 214 3.41 -9.19 -18.13
C SER A 214 3.06 -9.75 -16.76
N VAL A 215 1.88 -9.43 -16.27
CA VAL A 215 1.27 -10.11 -15.11
C VAL A 215 0.95 -11.58 -15.40
N PHE A 216 0.98 -11.97 -16.68
CA PHE A 216 0.76 -13.33 -17.17
C PHE A 216 2.08 -14.07 -17.49
N LEU A 217 3.19 -13.67 -16.88
CA LEU A 217 4.45 -14.39 -17.02
C LEU A 217 4.29 -15.86 -16.63
N LYS A 218 4.89 -16.74 -17.43
CA LYS A 218 4.97 -18.15 -17.05
C LYS A 218 5.78 -18.30 -15.76
N PRO A 219 5.38 -19.23 -14.88
CA PRO A 219 6.18 -19.54 -13.70
C PRO A 219 7.62 -19.82 -14.09
N ASN A 220 8.53 -19.08 -13.49
CA ASN A 220 9.97 -19.21 -13.71
C ASN A 220 10.63 -19.42 -12.33
N PRO A 221 11.45 -20.46 -12.14
CA PRO A 221 12.12 -20.71 -10.88
C PRO A 221 12.90 -19.48 -10.36
N LEU A 222 13.60 -18.77 -11.26
CA LEU A 222 14.33 -17.55 -10.89
C LEU A 222 13.41 -16.48 -10.32
N SER A 223 12.29 -16.20 -10.98
CA SER A 223 11.30 -15.23 -10.51
C SER A 223 10.70 -15.62 -9.16
N GLN A 224 10.51 -16.92 -8.91
CA GLN A 224 10.05 -17.41 -7.61
C GLN A 224 11.10 -17.17 -6.51
N TYR A 225 12.37 -17.45 -6.75
CA TYR A 225 13.45 -17.18 -5.77
C TYR A 225 13.53 -15.69 -5.44
N VAL A 226 13.46 -14.83 -6.46
CA VAL A 226 13.50 -13.39 -6.27
C VAL A 226 12.29 -12.91 -5.49
N ASN A 227 11.09 -13.31 -5.88
CA ASN A 227 9.87 -12.92 -5.19
C ASN A 227 9.87 -13.35 -3.72
N ARG A 228 10.36 -14.56 -3.41
CA ARG A 228 10.52 -15.01 -2.01
C ARG A 228 11.52 -14.15 -1.23
N ALA A 229 12.62 -13.72 -1.86
CA ALA A 229 13.58 -12.82 -1.23
C ALA A 229 12.97 -11.43 -0.98
N GLU A 230 12.17 -10.93 -1.90
CA GLU A 230 11.42 -9.68 -1.76
C GLU A 230 10.37 -9.78 -0.65
N ILE A 231 9.60 -10.87 -0.56
CA ILE A 231 8.66 -11.11 0.53
C ILE A 231 9.37 -11.07 1.91
N ARG A 232 10.53 -11.75 2.05
CA ARG A 232 11.32 -11.67 3.29
C ARG A 232 11.83 -10.26 3.59
N ALA A 233 12.20 -9.51 2.57
CA ALA A 233 12.64 -8.14 2.72
C ALA A 233 11.48 -7.23 3.16
N VAL A 234 10.31 -7.39 2.57
CA VAL A 234 9.08 -6.70 2.95
C VAL A 234 8.72 -7.01 4.40
N ASP A 235 8.69 -8.27 4.79
CA ASP A 235 8.40 -8.68 6.18
C ASP A 235 9.33 -8.00 7.19
N ARG A 236 10.63 -7.94 6.88
CA ARG A 236 11.61 -7.27 7.74
C ARG A 236 11.34 -5.78 7.86
N GLN A 237 11.03 -5.10 6.75
CA GLN A 237 10.75 -3.67 6.77
C GLN A 237 9.44 -3.35 7.49
N LEU A 238 8.40 -4.13 7.27
CA LEU A 238 7.16 -4.02 8.03
C LEU A 238 7.37 -4.32 9.52
N GLY A 239 8.29 -5.23 9.86
CA GLY A 239 8.69 -5.48 11.24
C GLY A 239 9.13 -4.20 11.96
N TYR A 240 9.94 -3.33 11.33
CA TYR A 240 10.32 -2.04 11.91
C TYR A 240 9.12 -1.11 12.12
N LEU A 241 8.19 -1.08 11.18
CA LEU A 241 6.96 -0.31 11.33
C LEU A 241 6.12 -0.82 12.50
N PHE A 242 5.94 -2.14 12.60
CA PHE A 242 5.17 -2.76 13.68
C PHE A 242 5.81 -2.55 15.05
N ASP A 243 7.14 -2.65 15.15
CA ASP A 243 7.87 -2.35 16.38
C ASP A 243 7.72 -0.86 16.77
N TYR A 244 7.73 0.05 15.79
CA TYR A 244 7.42 1.46 16.01
C TYR A 244 5.99 1.66 16.55
N LEU A 245 5.00 1.05 15.92
CA LEU A 245 3.59 1.18 16.35
C LEU A 245 3.39 0.68 17.77
N THR A 246 3.90 -0.50 18.10
CA THR A 246 3.78 -1.08 19.45
C THR A 246 4.55 -0.31 20.53
N ALA A 247 5.56 0.48 20.14
CA ALA A 247 6.32 1.33 21.06
C ALA A 247 5.67 2.69 21.31
N HIS A 248 4.79 3.18 20.42
CA HIS A 248 4.27 4.55 20.47
C HIS A 248 2.74 4.63 20.64
N TYR A 249 2.02 3.52 20.48
CA TYR A 249 0.57 3.46 20.57
C TYR A 249 0.13 2.34 21.52
N GLU A 250 -0.90 2.58 22.29
CA GLU A 250 -1.59 1.53 23.03
C GLU A 250 -2.45 0.68 22.09
N ASP A 251 -2.73 -0.57 22.47
CA ASP A 251 -3.46 -1.53 21.61
C ASP A 251 -4.83 -1.05 21.14
N ASP A 252 -5.46 -0.16 21.90
CA ASP A 252 -6.76 0.41 21.57
C ASP A 252 -6.67 1.75 20.81
N GLU A 253 -5.49 2.26 20.52
CA GLU A 253 -5.30 3.53 19.84
C GLU A 253 -5.12 3.40 18.32
N TYR A 254 -4.88 2.20 17.81
CA TYR A 254 -4.69 2.00 16.36
C TYR A 254 -5.44 0.79 15.80
N ILE A 255 -5.62 0.81 14.48
CA ILE A 255 -6.07 -0.31 13.66
C ILE A 255 -5.11 -0.41 12.48
N VAL A 256 -4.59 -1.63 12.23
CA VAL A 256 -3.77 -1.91 11.04
C VAL A 256 -4.46 -2.97 10.19
N LEU A 257 -4.58 -2.67 8.91
CA LEU A 257 -5.05 -3.59 7.88
C LEU A 257 -3.88 -3.88 6.94
N LEU A 258 -3.55 -5.15 6.71
CA LEU A 258 -2.58 -5.59 5.72
C LEU A 258 -3.26 -6.53 4.74
N TYR A 259 -3.19 -6.22 3.46
CA TYR A 259 -3.84 -6.99 2.40
C TYR A 259 -3.13 -6.80 1.06
N SER A 260 -3.51 -7.60 0.07
CA SER A 260 -3.09 -7.45 -1.32
C SER A 260 -4.30 -7.14 -2.21
N ASP A 261 -4.08 -6.45 -3.28
CA ASP A 261 -5.08 -6.12 -4.30
C ASP A 261 -5.32 -7.28 -5.28
N HIS A 262 -4.29 -8.07 -5.58
CA HIS A 262 -4.35 -9.28 -6.40
C HIS A 262 -3.15 -10.20 -6.10
N GLY A 263 -3.12 -11.38 -6.71
CA GLY A 263 -1.96 -12.24 -6.76
C GLY A 263 -1.15 -12.03 -8.04
N THR A 264 -0.10 -12.85 -8.22
CA THR A 264 0.73 -12.82 -9.43
C THR A 264 0.85 -14.20 -10.05
N SER A 265 1.08 -14.25 -11.36
CA SER A 265 1.24 -15.49 -12.11
C SER A 265 2.52 -16.27 -11.76
N VAL A 266 3.49 -15.63 -11.13
CA VAL A 266 4.73 -16.29 -10.65
C VAL A 266 4.41 -17.49 -9.74
N HIS A 267 3.29 -17.43 -9.04
CA HIS A 267 2.81 -18.48 -8.16
C HIS A 267 1.59 -19.23 -8.70
N ALA A 268 1.19 -18.97 -9.95
CA ALA A 268 0.06 -19.65 -10.56
C ALA A 268 0.40 -21.11 -10.83
N CYS A 269 -0.18 -22.01 -10.06
CA CYS A 269 -0.14 -23.45 -10.30
C CYS A 269 -1.40 -23.85 -11.07
N SER A 270 -1.61 -23.31 -12.27
CA SER A 270 -2.70 -23.74 -13.11
C SER A 270 -2.24 -24.87 -14.04
N PRO A 271 -2.89 -26.03 -14.05
CA PRO A 271 -2.59 -27.08 -15.04
C PRO A 271 -3.01 -26.70 -16.47
N TYR A 272 -3.59 -25.51 -16.66
CA TYR A 272 -4.07 -25.00 -17.94
C TYR A 272 -3.26 -23.79 -18.46
N LEU A 273 -2.18 -23.41 -17.80
CA LEU A 273 -1.22 -22.39 -18.26
C LEU A 273 0.05 -23.03 -18.77
#